data_20a7b21c24ada3a950aa1e802a46f8ec
#
_entry.id   20a7b21c24ada3a950aa1e802a46f8ec
#
_cell.length_a   1.000
_cell.length_b   1.000
_cell.length_c   1.000
_cell.angle_alpha   90.00
_cell.angle_beta   90.00
_cell.angle_gamma   90.00
#
_symmetry.space_group_name_H-M   'P 1'
#
loop_
_entity.id
_entity.type
_entity.pdbx_description
1 polymer ?
#
loop_
_entity_poly.entity_id
_entity_poly.type
_entity_poly.pdbx_seq_one_letter_code
_entity_poly.pdbx_strand_id
1 'polypeptide(L)'
;SWKAKEYGVNTRFIELAGQINESMPEFVVKNLKNALDIKNKTLNKSKILILGVAYKKNVDDTRESPAFKIIEILKKNNVQVTYSDPHVKRLQKSRKYNLKYNSVKLNKKNLSNSDAVVLVTDHDEFDYKLIEKYSRLIIDTRGKFSSKMKKVYRS
;
A
#
# COMPACT_ATOMS: atom_id res chain seq x y z
N SER A 1 -15.02 -12.87 16.42
CA SER A 1 -14.45 -14.10 17.05
C SER A 1 -14.85 -14.25 18.51
N TRP A 2 -14.93 -13.19 19.29
CA TRP A 2 -15.31 -13.26 20.71
C TRP A 2 -16.70 -13.87 20.92
N LYS A 3 -17.73 -13.37 20.26
CA LYS A 3 -19.09 -13.95 20.34
C LYS A 3 -19.16 -15.41 19.86
N ALA A 4 -18.39 -15.78 18.85
CA ALA A 4 -18.38 -17.15 18.34
C ALA A 4 -17.74 -18.13 19.34
N LYS A 5 -16.75 -17.70 20.13
CA LYS A 5 -16.17 -18.49 21.22
C LYS A 5 -17.17 -18.73 22.36
N GLU A 6 -18.01 -17.76 22.65
CA GLU A 6 -19.07 -17.84 23.65
C GLU A 6 -20.11 -18.94 23.31
N TYR A 7 -20.31 -19.22 22.02
CA TYR A 7 -21.17 -20.29 21.50
C TYR A 7 -20.41 -21.59 21.15
N GLY A 8 -19.17 -21.75 21.60
CA GLY A 8 -18.38 -22.98 21.37
C GLY A 8 -17.93 -23.21 19.93
N VAL A 9 -18.04 -22.19 19.05
CA VAL A 9 -17.64 -22.28 17.65
C VAL A 9 -16.11 -22.15 17.53
N ASN A 10 -15.49 -23.11 16.82
CA ASN A 10 -14.05 -23.08 16.57
C ASN A 10 -13.69 -21.94 15.60
N THR A 11 -13.03 -20.91 16.11
CA THR A 11 -12.67 -19.69 15.35
C THR A 11 -11.23 -19.69 14.85
N ARG A 12 -10.50 -20.81 14.92
CA ARG A 12 -9.07 -20.90 14.55
C ARG A 12 -8.77 -20.37 13.15
N PHE A 13 -9.64 -20.66 12.17
CA PHE A 13 -9.46 -20.16 10.81
C PHE A 13 -9.62 -18.63 10.74
N ILE A 14 -10.60 -18.07 11.43
CA ILE A 14 -10.84 -16.61 11.47
C ILE A 14 -9.69 -15.91 12.19
N GLU A 15 -9.18 -16.49 13.28
CA GLU A 15 -8.05 -15.96 14.03
C GLU A 15 -6.76 -15.99 13.21
N LEU A 16 -6.51 -17.10 12.51
CA LEU A 16 -5.36 -17.23 11.61
C LEU A 16 -5.44 -16.24 10.45
N ALA A 17 -6.61 -16.10 9.81
CA ALA A 17 -6.83 -15.12 8.75
C ALA A 17 -6.59 -13.69 9.24
N GLY A 18 -7.02 -13.35 10.47
CA GLY A 18 -6.74 -12.07 11.12
C GLY A 18 -5.24 -11.82 11.30
N GLN A 19 -4.52 -12.81 11.84
CA GLN A 19 -3.06 -12.72 12.05
C GLN A 19 -2.31 -12.55 10.72
N ILE A 20 -2.69 -13.28 9.67
CA ILE A 20 -2.11 -13.15 8.33
C ILE A 20 -2.36 -11.73 7.82
N ASN A 21 -3.59 -11.22 7.89
CA ASN A 21 -3.92 -9.87 7.42
C ASN A 21 -3.14 -8.78 8.18
N GLU A 22 -2.92 -8.96 9.49
CA GLU A 22 -2.11 -8.03 10.29
C GLU A 22 -0.63 -8.04 9.91
N SER A 23 -0.09 -9.17 9.43
CA SER A 23 1.30 -9.29 8.98
C SER A 23 1.53 -8.81 7.54
N MET A 24 0.48 -8.70 6.71
CA MET A 24 0.61 -8.34 5.29
C MET A 24 1.32 -6.99 5.04
N PRO A 25 1.09 -5.92 5.81
CA PRO A 25 1.84 -4.67 5.62
C PRO A 25 3.37 -4.83 5.72
N GLU A 26 3.84 -5.65 6.66
CA GLU A 26 5.27 -5.92 6.81
C GLU A 26 5.81 -6.74 5.63
N PHE A 27 5.03 -7.71 5.17
CA PHE A 27 5.37 -8.50 3.97
C PHE A 27 5.48 -7.62 2.73
N VAL A 28 4.54 -6.68 2.52
CA VAL A 28 4.59 -5.72 1.41
C VAL A 28 5.84 -4.86 1.47
N VAL A 29 6.20 -4.32 2.64
CA VAL A 29 7.42 -3.50 2.80
C VAL A 29 8.69 -4.33 2.59
N LYS A 30 8.72 -5.59 3.04
CA LYS A 30 9.83 -6.51 2.78
C LYS A 30 10.01 -6.74 1.27
N ASN A 31 8.93 -7.00 0.53
CA ASN A 31 8.99 -7.18 -0.92
C ASN A 31 9.42 -5.90 -1.65
N LEU A 32 8.93 -4.73 -1.21
CA LEU A 32 9.38 -3.44 -1.71
C LEU A 32 10.90 -3.27 -1.52
N LYS A 33 11.41 -3.56 -0.31
CA LYS A 33 12.84 -3.48 -0.01
C LYS A 33 13.64 -4.39 -0.96
N ASN A 34 13.27 -5.66 -1.07
CA ASN A 34 13.94 -6.62 -1.94
C ASN A 34 13.94 -6.16 -3.42
N ALA A 35 12.83 -5.62 -3.89
CA ALA A 35 12.71 -5.11 -5.26
C ALA A 35 13.60 -3.87 -5.51
N LEU A 36 13.74 -2.99 -4.51
CA LEU A 36 14.64 -1.83 -4.56
C LEU A 36 16.11 -2.28 -4.53
N ASP A 37 16.45 -3.25 -3.68
CA ASP A 37 17.82 -3.80 -3.57
C ASP A 37 18.29 -4.40 -4.91
N ILE A 38 17.41 -5.11 -5.64
CA ILE A 38 17.67 -5.60 -7.01
C ILE A 38 18.01 -4.44 -7.97
N LYS A 39 17.49 -3.24 -7.72
CA LYS A 39 17.75 -2.03 -8.51
C LYS A 39 18.90 -1.17 -7.92
N ASN A 40 19.69 -1.72 -7.00
CA ASN A 40 20.78 -1.03 -6.30
C ASN A 40 20.31 0.25 -5.57
N LYS A 41 19.08 0.22 -5.03
CA LYS A 41 18.52 1.30 -4.23
C LYS A 41 18.22 0.84 -2.82
N THR A 42 18.57 1.66 -1.83
CA THR A 42 18.25 1.41 -0.42
C THR A 42 16.89 2.00 -0.07
N LEU A 43 16.12 1.28 0.75
CA LEU A 43 14.77 1.71 1.14
C LEU A 43 14.76 3.11 1.78
N ASN A 44 15.67 3.39 2.71
CA ASN A 44 15.73 4.66 3.47
C ASN A 44 16.07 5.92 2.64
N LYS A 45 16.56 5.73 1.41
CA LYS A 45 16.86 6.84 0.48
C LYS A 45 15.86 6.90 -0.68
N SER A 46 14.82 6.09 -0.63
CA SER A 46 13.84 5.99 -1.72
C SER A 46 12.63 6.89 -1.50
N LYS A 47 12.04 7.28 -2.63
CA LYS A 47 10.76 8.01 -2.70
C LYS A 47 9.67 7.03 -3.11
N ILE A 48 8.68 6.82 -2.26
CA ILE A 48 7.63 5.85 -2.46
C ILE A 48 6.29 6.55 -2.64
N LEU A 49 5.58 6.20 -3.70
CA LEU A 49 4.21 6.65 -3.95
C LEU A 49 3.23 5.50 -3.64
N ILE A 50 2.38 5.69 -2.62
CA ILE A 50 1.30 4.77 -2.30
C ILE A 50 0.09 5.11 -3.17
N LEU A 51 -0.50 4.13 -3.83
CA LEU A 51 -1.74 4.25 -4.60
C LEU A 51 -2.89 3.57 -3.87
N GLY A 52 -3.88 4.37 -3.52
CA GLY A 52 -5.04 3.95 -2.75
C GLY A 52 -4.71 3.80 -1.24
N VAL A 53 -5.44 4.55 -0.42
CA VAL A 53 -5.34 4.52 1.04
C VAL A 53 -6.66 4.19 1.71
N ALA A 54 -7.73 4.05 0.94
CA ALA A 54 -9.02 3.57 1.42
C ALA A 54 -8.96 2.07 1.77
N TYR A 55 -9.86 1.63 2.65
CA TYR A 55 -9.95 0.21 3.04
C TYR A 55 -10.43 -0.68 1.89
N LYS A 56 -11.33 -0.17 1.07
CA LYS A 56 -11.86 -0.87 -0.12
C LYS A 56 -11.83 0.06 -1.34
N LYS A 57 -11.92 -0.57 -2.51
CA LYS A 57 -11.99 0.12 -3.79
C LYS A 57 -13.26 1.00 -3.88
N ASN A 58 -13.12 2.21 -4.46
CA ASN A 58 -14.20 3.14 -4.77
C ASN A 58 -14.99 3.66 -3.55
N VAL A 59 -14.32 3.74 -2.38
CA VAL A 59 -14.85 4.35 -1.17
C VAL A 59 -13.80 5.30 -0.55
N ASP A 60 -14.25 6.18 0.33
CA ASP A 60 -13.39 7.11 1.08
C ASP A 60 -13.10 6.65 2.51
N ASP A 61 -13.62 5.47 2.91
CA ASP A 61 -13.40 4.90 4.24
C ASP A 61 -11.96 4.42 4.39
N THR A 62 -11.24 5.03 5.29
CA THR A 62 -9.84 4.71 5.60
C THR A 62 -9.65 3.89 6.87
N ARG A 63 -10.73 3.60 7.60
CA ARG A 63 -10.66 2.82 8.84
C ARG A 63 -10.14 1.41 8.54
N GLU A 64 -9.22 0.93 9.34
CA GLU A 64 -8.59 -0.40 9.20
C GLU A 64 -7.85 -0.63 7.86
N SER A 65 -7.56 0.45 7.10
CA SER A 65 -6.79 0.31 5.85
C SER A 65 -5.36 -0.11 6.14
N PRO A 66 -4.84 -1.15 5.45
CA PRO A 66 -3.46 -1.59 5.58
C PRO A 66 -2.44 -0.53 5.12
N ALA A 67 -2.86 0.43 4.30
CA ALA A 67 -2.01 1.52 3.81
C ALA A 67 -1.40 2.33 4.96
N PHE A 68 -2.14 2.55 6.06
CA PHE A 68 -1.64 3.30 7.21
C PHE A 68 -0.46 2.61 7.88
N LYS A 69 -0.55 1.29 8.06
CA LYS A 69 0.54 0.50 8.64
C LYS A 69 1.77 0.47 7.72
N ILE A 70 1.55 0.34 6.41
CA ILE A 70 2.62 0.41 5.40
C ILE A 70 3.32 1.78 5.49
N ILE A 71 2.56 2.88 5.49
CA ILE A 71 3.13 4.24 5.59
C ILE A 71 3.89 4.41 6.91
N GLU A 72 3.36 3.91 8.03
CA GLU A 72 4.05 3.97 9.33
C GLU A 72 5.39 3.25 9.30
N ILE A 73 5.43 2.03 8.77
CA ILE A 73 6.67 1.24 8.65
C ILE A 73 7.69 1.97 7.75
N LEU A 74 7.24 2.51 6.62
CA LEU A 74 8.11 3.28 5.72
C LEU A 74 8.66 4.54 6.40
N LYS A 75 7.85 5.27 7.16
CA LYS A 75 8.31 6.44 7.95
C LYS A 75 9.35 6.07 8.99
N LYS A 76 9.16 4.97 9.72
CA LYS A 76 10.14 4.47 10.70
C LYS A 76 11.48 4.13 10.05
N ASN A 77 11.48 3.80 8.76
CA ASN A 77 12.68 3.57 7.96
C ASN A 77 13.19 4.83 7.22
N ASN A 78 12.74 6.03 7.61
CA ASN A 78 13.14 7.32 7.01
C ASN A 78 12.88 7.41 5.49
N VAL A 79 11.86 6.73 4.98
CA VAL A 79 11.45 6.76 3.58
C VAL A 79 10.63 8.02 3.30
N GLN A 80 10.85 8.65 2.14
CA GLN A 80 9.99 9.73 1.66
C GLN A 80 8.71 9.13 1.06
N VAL A 81 7.59 9.29 1.75
CA VAL A 81 6.31 8.74 1.33
C VAL A 81 5.38 9.84 0.86
N THR A 82 4.76 9.63 -0.28
CA THR A 82 3.58 10.36 -0.77
C THR A 82 2.46 9.39 -1.08
N TYR A 83 1.22 9.85 -1.20
CA TYR A 83 0.14 8.99 -1.66
C TYR A 83 -0.76 9.69 -2.69
N SER A 84 -1.41 8.90 -3.53
CA SER A 84 -2.47 9.33 -4.44
C SER A 84 -3.70 8.47 -4.23
N ASP A 85 -4.83 9.12 -4.03
CA ASP A 85 -6.13 8.47 -3.86
C ASP A 85 -7.23 9.40 -4.41
N PRO A 86 -8.13 8.94 -5.29
CA PRO A 86 -9.17 9.78 -5.87
C PRO A 86 -10.25 10.16 -4.85
N HIS A 87 -10.52 9.30 -3.87
CA HIS A 87 -11.58 9.47 -2.89
C HIS A 87 -11.09 10.09 -1.57
N VAL A 88 -9.83 9.83 -1.19
CA VAL A 88 -9.26 10.31 0.07
C VAL A 88 -8.25 11.43 -0.19
N LYS A 89 -8.72 12.67 -0.19
CA LYS A 89 -7.87 13.83 -0.48
C LYS A 89 -6.89 14.18 0.63
N ARG A 90 -7.21 13.83 1.88
CA ARG A 90 -6.38 14.15 3.04
C ARG A 90 -6.43 13.05 4.09
N LEU A 91 -5.27 12.57 4.52
CA LEU A 91 -5.17 11.72 5.71
C LEU A 91 -5.20 12.60 6.95
N GLN A 92 -6.06 12.23 7.90
CA GLN A 92 -6.19 12.91 9.19
C GLN A 92 -5.62 12.02 10.29
N LYS A 93 -5.28 12.64 11.41
CA LYS A 93 -4.91 11.94 12.62
C LYS A 93 -6.04 10.99 13.03
N SER A 94 -5.73 9.71 13.17
CA SER A 94 -6.63 8.71 13.74
C SER A 94 -6.19 8.33 15.16
N ARG A 95 -7.00 7.52 15.87
CA ARG A 95 -6.61 7.00 17.19
C ARG A 95 -5.31 6.18 17.15
N LYS A 96 -5.09 5.42 16.07
CA LYS A 96 -3.94 4.52 15.90
C LYS A 96 -2.74 5.18 15.22
N TYR A 97 -2.97 6.16 14.32
CA TYR A 97 -1.93 6.72 13.45
C TYR A 97 -1.91 8.24 13.44
N ASN A 98 -0.73 8.82 13.60
CA ASN A 98 -0.52 10.26 13.47
C ASN A 98 0.08 10.60 12.09
N LEU A 99 -0.73 10.43 11.06
CA LEU A 99 -0.36 10.69 9.68
C LEU A 99 -1.08 11.94 9.17
N LYS A 100 -0.31 12.91 8.70
CA LYS A 100 -0.83 14.14 8.09
C LYS A 100 -0.25 14.24 6.68
N TYR A 101 -1.00 13.78 5.69
CA TYR A 101 -0.63 13.82 4.29
C TYR A 101 -1.78 14.31 3.45
N ASN A 102 -1.48 14.99 2.35
CA ASN A 102 -2.44 15.30 1.30
C ASN A 102 -2.19 14.36 0.11
N SER A 103 -3.28 13.96 -0.55
CA SER A 103 -3.20 13.20 -1.79
C SER A 103 -2.52 14.04 -2.87
N VAL A 104 -1.53 13.46 -3.55
CA VAL A 104 -0.93 14.09 -4.71
C VAL A 104 -1.66 13.64 -5.99
N LYS A 105 -1.67 14.48 -7.01
CA LYS A 105 -2.29 14.14 -8.29
C LYS A 105 -1.55 12.98 -8.94
N LEU A 106 -2.27 11.96 -9.40
CA LEU A 106 -1.72 10.91 -10.22
C LEU A 106 -1.38 11.48 -11.61
N ASN A 107 -0.10 11.63 -11.89
CA ASN A 107 0.40 12.16 -13.16
C ASN A 107 1.82 11.64 -13.47
N LYS A 108 2.28 11.86 -14.71
CA LYS A 108 3.61 11.47 -15.14
C LYS A 108 4.72 11.96 -14.20
N LYS A 109 4.66 13.22 -13.74
CA LYS A 109 5.70 13.83 -12.88
C LYS A 109 5.82 13.07 -11.57
N ASN A 110 4.72 12.83 -10.85
CA ASN A 110 4.73 12.16 -9.56
C ASN A 110 5.11 10.69 -9.67
N LEU A 111 4.68 10.00 -10.73
CA LEU A 111 5.08 8.62 -11.02
C LEU A 111 6.57 8.51 -11.32
N SER A 112 7.09 9.33 -12.22
CA SER A 112 8.51 9.28 -12.63
C SER A 112 9.48 9.76 -11.53
N ASN A 113 9.03 10.61 -10.61
CA ASN A 113 9.82 11.09 -9.48
C ASN A 113 9.87 10.09 -8.32
N SER A 114 9.02 9.07 -8.35
CA SER A 114 9.01 8.01 -7.33
C SER A 114 9.94 6.88 -7.76
N ASP A 115 10.68 6.32 -6.81
CA ASP A 115 11.54 5.16 -7.04
C ASP A 115 10.73 3.88 -7.16
N ALA A 116 9.64 3.81 -6.39
CA ALA A 116 8.65 2.75 -6.52
C ALA A 116 7.23 3.27 -6.23
N VAL A 117 6.27 2.57 -6.81
CA VAL A 117 4.84 2.73 -6.58
C VAL A 117 4.32 1.48 -5.90
N VAL A 118 3.52 1.63 -4.85
CA VAL A 118 2.87 0.52 -4.14
C VAL A 118 1.37 0.65 -4.29
N LEU A 119 0.75 -0.25 -5.04
CA LEU A 119 -0.70 -0.31 -5.20
C LEU A 119 -1.30 -1.06 -4.01
N VAL A 120 -1.98 -0.34 -3.11
CA VAL A 120 -2.62 -0.89 -1.92
C VAL A 120 -4.12 -1.05 -2.11
N THR A 121 -4.79 -0.06 -2.71
CA THR A 121 -6.22 -0.14 -3.04
C THR A 121 -6.42 0.21 -4.51
N ASP A 122 -7.12 -0.65 -5.22
CA ASP A 122 -7.24 -0.63 -6.68
C ASP A 122 -8.49 0.10 -7.18
N HIS A 123 -8.57 1.42 -6.94
CA HIS A 123 -9.68 2.24 -7.42
C HIS A 123 -9.83 2.19 -8.94
N ASP A 124 -11.08 2.23 -9.41
CA ASP A 124 -11.38 2.19 -10.86
C ASP A 124 -10.97 3.50 -11.57
N GLU A 125 -10.92 4.62 -10.85
CA GLU A 125 -10.47 5.91 -11.40
C GLU A 125 -8.96 6.00 -11.64
N PHE A 126 -8.16 5.04 -11.20
CA PHE A 126 -6.74 5.05 -11.51
C PHE A 126 -6.49 4.76 -12.99
N ASP A 127 -5.73 5.63 -13.63
CA ASP A 127 -5.19 5.36 -14.98
C ASP A 127 -4.03 4.35 -14.88
N TYR A 128 -4.37 3.06 -14.93
CA TYR A 128 -3.41 1.96 -14.84
C TYR A 128 -2.40 1.96 -15.99
N LYS A 129 -2.78 2.43 -17.19
CA LYS A 129 -1.85 2.57 -18.33
C LYS A 129 -0.81 3.65 -18.05
N LEU A 130 -1.22 4.77 -17.44
CA LEU A 130 -0.31 5.82 -17.03
C LEU A 130 0.66 5.32 -15.94
N ILE A 131 0.15 4.60 -14.92
CA ILE A 131 0.96 4.00 -13.85
C ILE A 131 1.97 3.04 -14.44
N GLU A 132 1.52 2.13 -15.29
CA GLU A 132 2.39 1.16 -15.98
C GLU A 132 3.47 1.87 -16.79
N LYS A 133 3.11 2.89 -17.57
CA LYS A 133 4.04 3.57 -18.47
C LYS A 133 5.15 4.31 -17.71
N TYR A 134 4.83 5.02 -16.63
CA TYR A 134 5.74 5.99 -16.00
C TYR A 134 6.33 5.56 -14.66
N SER A 135 5.87 4.48 -14.05
CA SER A 135 6.48 3.93 -12.83
C SER A 135 7.78 3.20 -13.15
N ARG A 136 8.80 3.40 -12.30
CA ARG A 136 10.09 2.70 -12.39
C ARG A 136 10.02 1.28 -11.83
N LEU A 137 9.27 1.13 -10.74
CA LEU A 137 9.04 -0.11 -10.01
C LEU A 137 7.61 -0.11 -9.49
N ILE A 138 6.92 -1.24 -9.54
CA ILE A 138 5.53 -1.39 -9.06
C ILE A 138 5.48 -2.59 -8.12
N ILE A 139 5.03 -2.35 -6.89
CA ILE A 139 4.61 -3.41 -5.96
C ILE A 139 3.10 -3.53 -6.08
N ASP A 140 2.65 -4.63 -6.61
CA ASP A 140 1.24 -4.88 -6.93
C ASP A 140 0.63 -5.86 -5.91
N THR A 141 -0.15 -5.34 -4.96
CA THR A 141 -0.84 -6.17 -3.96
C THR A 141 -2.23 -6.62 -4.42
N ARG A 142 -2.66 -6.21 -5.62
CA ARG A 142 -4.02 -6.44 -6.15
C ARG A 142 -4.07 -7.26 -7.43
N GLY A 143 -2.92 -7.56 -8.03
CA GLY A 143 -2.85 -8.34 -9.26
C GLY A 143 -3.35 -7.58 -10.50
N LYS A 144 -3.25 -6.25 -10.50
CA LYS A 144 -3.71 -5.38 -11.60
C LYS A 144 -2.76 -5.33 -12.78
N PHE A 145 -1.48 -5.57 -12.55
CA PHE A 145 -0.46 -5.49 -13.59
C PHE A 145 0.05 -6.87 -14.00
N SER A 146 0.53 -6.99 -15.22
CA SER A 146 1.10 -8.24 -15.71
C SER A 146 2.40 -8.57 -14.97
N SER A 147 2.50 -9.76 -14.36
CA SER A 147 3.72 -10.27 -13.73
C SER A 147 4.87 -10.54 -14.72
N LYS A 148 4.59 -10.54 -16.02
CA LYS A 148 5.62 -10.66 -17.07
C LYS A 148 6.48 -9.41 -17.19
N MET A 149 6.04 -8.28 -16.65
CA MET A 149 6.82 -7.05 -16.66
C MET A 149 7.92 -7.07 -15.61
N LYS A 150 9.18 -6.88 -16.02
CA LYS A 150 10.38 -6.86 -15.16
C LYS A 150 10.38 -5.81 -14.04
N LYS A 151 9.43 -4.86 -14.07
CA LYS A 151 9.29 -3.80 -13.05
C LYS A 151 8.10 -4.02 -12.11
N VAL A 152 7.34 -5.10 -12.29
CA VAL A 152 6.18 -5.44 -11.46
C VAL A 152 6.54 -6.60 -10.54
N TYR A 153 6.39 -6.38 -9.26
CA TYR A 153 6.55 -7.38 -8.20
C TYR A 153 5.22 -7.56 -7.48
N ARG A 154 4.73 -8.77 -7.43
CA ARG A 154 3.51 -9.10 -6.67
C ARG A 154 3.83 -9.26 -5.20
N SER A 155 2.88 -8.83 -4.38
CA SER A 155 3.00 -8.90 -2.93
C SER A 155 1.66 -9.29 -2.30
#